data_c64a12be35936996039fc0899fc76f42
#
_entry.id   c64a12be35936996039fc0899fc76f42
#
_cell.length_a   1.000
_cell.length_b   1.000
_cell.length_c   1.000
_cell.angle_alpha   90.00
_cell.angle_beta   90.00
_cell.angle_gamma   90.00
#
_symmetry.space_group_name_H-M   'P 1'
#
loop_
_entity.id
_entity.type
_entity.pdbx_description
1 polymer ?
#
loop_
_entity_poly.entity_id
_entity_poly.type
_entity_poly.pdbx_seq_one_letter_code
_entity_poly.pdbx_strand_id
1 'polypeptide(L)' 'MVYKADLKQVCGCGITVEAKSTDELVSKVKDHAANMHNIKQVPPELADKLMKAIKQE' A
#
# COMPACT_ATOMS: atom_id res chain seq x y z
N MET A 1 5.89 -2.68 17.03
CA MET A 1 4.65 -2.86 16.26
C MET A 1 4.90 -2.56 14.80
N VAL A 2 4.37 -3.38 13.92
CA VAL A 2 4.52 -3.17 12.49
C VAL A 2 3.14 -3.07 11.84
N TYR A 3 3.10 -2.38 10.72
CA TYR A 3 1.91 -2.28 9.90
C TYR A 3 2.14 -3.07 8.62
N LYS A 4 1.12 -3.78 8.19
CA LYS A 4 1.17 -4.59 6.97
C LYS A 4 0.01 -4.24 6.06
N ALA A 5 0.26 -4.24 4.77
CA ALA A 5 -0.78 -4.03 3.77
C ALA A 5 -0.69 -5.12 2.71
N ASP A 6 -1.81 -5.75 2.44
CA ASP A 6 -1.89 -6.78 1.39
C ASP A 6 -2.26 -6.10 0.09
N LEU A 7 -1.29 -5.96 -0.80
CA LEU A 7 -1.50 -5.28 -2.07
C LEU A 7 -2.38 -6.06 -3.03
N LYS A 8 -2.62 -7.33 -2.74
CA LYS A 8 -3.57 -8.09 -3.51
C LYS A 8 -4.96 -7.47 -3.45
N GLN A 9 -5.32 -6.90 -2.30
CA GLN A 9 -6.61 -6.22 -2.12
C GLN A 9 -6.59 -4.79 -2.62
N VAL A 10 -5.40 -4.22 -2.82
CA VAL A 10 -5.25 -2.83 -3.24
C VAL A 10 -5.09 -2.72 -4.74
N CYS A 11 -4.14 -3.45 -5.30
CA CYS A 11 -3.85 -3.36 -6.74
C CYS A 11 -3.74 -4.74 -7.41
N GLY A 12 -4.01 -5.81 -6.69
CA GLY A 12 -3.98 -7.16 -7.26
C GLY A 12 -2.59 -7.73 -7.48
N CYS A 13 -1.58 -7.19 -6.82
CA CYS A 13 -0.20 -7.59 -7.06
C CYS A 13 0.23 -8.85 -6.33
N GLY A 14 -0.54 -9.29 -5.33
CA GLY A 14 -0.22 -10.52 -4.61
C GLY A 14 0.99 -10.44 -3.69
N ILE A 15 1.41 -9.23 -3.33
CA ILE A 15 2.54 -9.04 -2.40
C ILE A 15 2.05 -8.33 -1.14
N THR A 16 2.80 -8.51 -0.06
CA THR A 16 2.51 -7.82 1.19
C THR A 16 3.67 -6.88 1.51
N VAL A 17 3.32 -5.65 1.87
CA VAL A 17 4.28 -4.64 2.28
C VAL A 17 4.15 -4.43 3.78
N GLU A 18 5.28 -4.31 4.47
CA GLU A 18 5.25 -3.99 5.89
C GLU A 18 6.19 -2.84 6.21
N ALA A 19 5.84 -2.09 7.25
CA ALA A 19 6.61 -0.94 7.66
C ALA A 19 6.38 -0.68 9.15
N LYS A 20 7.20 0.17 9.72
CA LYS A 20 7.10 0.50 11.14
C LYS A 20 6.00 1.53 11.43
N SER A 21 5.57 2.25 10.42
CA SER A 21 4.52 3.26 10.58
C SER A 21 3.64 3.29 9.34
N THR A 22 2.44 3.86 9.49
CA THR A 22 1.53 3.98 8.36
C THR A 22 2.10 4.90 7.28
N ASP A 23 2.80 5.96 7.67
CA ASP A 23 3.42 6.87 6.71
C ASP A 23 4.45 6.14 5.84
N GLU A 24 5.32 5.35 6.47
CA GLU A 24 6.28 4.54 5.73
C GLU A 24 5.59 3.54 4.82
N LEU A 25 4.54 2.91 5.34
CA LEU A 25 3.80 1.92 4.57
C LEU A 25 3.19 2.54 3.33
N VAL A 26 2.57 3.70 3.48
CA VAL A 26 1.98 4.42 2.36
C VAL A 26 3.04 4.81 1.34
N SER A 27 4.20 5.27 1.81
CA SER A 27 5.31 5.62 0.91
C SER A 27 5.77 4.42 0.10
N LYS A 28 5.89 3.26 0.75
CA LYS A 28 6.30 2.04 0.06
C LYS A 28 5.28 1.63 -0.99
N VAL A 29 4.00 1.75 -0.67
CA VAL A 29 2.95 1.41 -1.61
C VAL A 29 2.93 2.38 -2.78
N LYS A 30 3.13 3.66 -2.53
CA LYS A 30 3.23 4.65 -3.60
C LYS A 30 4.39 4.36 -4.53
N ASP A 31 5.55 4.01 -3.98
CA ASP A 31 6.71 3.63 -4.78
C ASP A 31 6.40 2.41 -5.64
N HIS A 32 5.75 1.42 -5.04
CA HIS A 32 5.35 0.24 -5.78
C HIS A 32 4.43 0.59 -6.95
N ALA A 33 3.43 1.42 -6.69
CA ALA A 33 2.48 1.81 -7.73
C ALA A 33 3.18 2.60 -8.84
N ALA A 34 4.10 3.48 -8.49
CA ALA A 34 4.82 4.26 -9.48
C ALA A 34 5.72 3.39 -10.35
N ASN A 35 6.37 2.38 -9.76
CA ASN A 35 7.32 1.54 -10.47
C ASN A 35 6.66 0.40 -11.24
N MET A 36 5.63 -0.21 -10.67
CA MET A 36 5.03 -1.41 -11.24
C MET A 36 3.78 -1.12 -12.06
N HIS A 37 3.07 -0.06 -11.73
CA HIS A 37 1.79 0.24 -12.38
C HIS A 37 1.79 1.59 -13.11
N ASN A 38 2.93 2.27 -13.13
CA ASN A 38 3.06 3.58 -13.79
C ASN A 38 2.07 4.62 -13.26
N ILE A 39 1.70 4.53 -12.01
CA ILE A 39 0.75 5.45 -11.40
C ILE A 39 1.53 6.57 -10.71
N LYS A 40 1.43 7.78 -11.23
CA LYS A 40 2.14 8.93 -10.66
C LYS A 40 1.47 9.49 -9.42
N GLN A 41 0.16 9.36 -9.35
CA GLN A 41 -0.63 9.78 -8.19
C GLN A 41 -1.57 8.66 -7.81
N VAL A 42 -1.64 8.40 -6.49
CA VAL A 42 -2.56 7.38 -6.00
C VAL A 42 -3.97 7.96 -6.00
N PRO A 43 -4.91 7.34 -6.73
CA PRO A 43 -6.30 7.81 -6.70
C PRO A 43 -6.91 7.64 -5.31
N PRO A 44 -7.94 8.45 -4.96
CA PRO A 44 -8.61 8.29 -3.68
C PRO A 44 -9.16 6.88 -3.44
N GLU A 45 -9.59 6.21 -4.50
CA GLU A 45 -10.10 4.85 -4.38
C GLU A 45 -9.02 3.89 -3.92
N LEU A 46 -7.82 4.00 -4.46
CA LEU A 46 -6.71 3.17 -4.04
C LEU A 46 -6.27 3.51 -2.62
N ALA A 47 -6.26 4.79 -2.27
CA ALA A 47 -5.93 5.20 -0.92
C ALA A 47 -6.89 4.60 0.10
N ASP A 48 -8.19 4.61 -0.22
CA ASP A 48 -9.20 3.99 0.63
C ASP A 48 -8.96 2.50 0.80
N LYS A 49 -8.71 1.82 -0.30
CA LYS A 49 -8.45 0.38 -0.27
C LYS A 49 -7.20 0.08 0.54
N LEU A 50 -6.17 0.91 0.38
CA LEU A 50 -4.93 0.75 1.12
C LEU A 50 -5.17 0.90 2.62
N MET A 51 -5.90 1.93 3.01
CA MET A 51 -6.19 2.15 4.43
C MET A 51 -6.97 1.00 5.04
N LYS A 52 -7.88 0.41 4.28
CA LYS A 52 -8.64 -0.75 4.74
C LYS A 52 -7.80 -2.02 4.78
N ALA A 53 -6.79 -2.10 3.94
CA ALA A 53 -5.92 -3.26 3.88
C ALA A 53 -4.79 -3.23 4.92
N ILE A 54 -4.53 -2.07 5.52
CA ILE A 54 -3.47 -1.94 6.52
C ILE A 54 -3.90 -2.63 7.81
N LYS A 55 -3.03 -3.51 8.30
CA LYS A 55 -3.23 -4.17 9.58
C LYS A 55 -2.04 -3.89 10.47
N GLN A 56 -2.31 -3.67 11.74
CA GLN A 56 -1.28 -3.49 12.75
C GLN A 56 -1.01 -4.81 13.44
N GLU A 57 0.27 -5.17 13.50
CA GLU A 57 0.67 -6.39 14.20
C GLU A 57 1.75 -6.14 15.22
#